data_eebb81ade69a78cdd95eb8865e67d9b2
#
_entry.id   eebb81ade69a78cdd95eb8865e67d9b2
#
_cell.length_a   1.000
_cell.length_b   1.000
_cell.length_c   1.000
_cell.angle_alpha   90.00
_cell.angle_beta   90.00
_cell.angle_gamma   90.00
#
_symmetry.space_group_name_H-M   'P 1'
#
loop_
_entity.id
_entity.type
_entity.pdbx_description
1 polymer ?
#
loop_
_entity_poly.entity_id
_entity_poly.type
_entity_poly.pdbx_seq_one_letter_code
_entity_poly.pdbx_strand_id
1 'polypeptide(L)'
;MADDQEPKDSNTDISRRDFVTLSVAAGMALDTGNTSEAAVPVVEENVTIKTPDGTCDAAFIHPTMGAHPAVLIWPDAFGLRPVMREIGKRIAGEGYSVLVPNPFYRVAKAPVFDDPSKFNFANDADMAKLRPLMGSINAPGAAEKDAVALIAWLDTQRQVDKNKKVGTQGYCMGGPIAFRTSAAMPDRVGAVASFHGGGLVTDQPNSPHLQASKTKAQFLIAIAANDDMRSPNEKNVLKETFASAKLPAEIEVYTGAAHGWCPPDSQVYNEPQAEKAWSRLLALYGKALGTT
;
A
#
# COMPACT_ATOMS: atom_id res chain seq x y z
N MET A 1 74.54 23.62 -23.86
CA MET A 1 73.70 23.25 -25.00
C MET A 1 72.83 22.09 -24.49
N ALA A 2 71.70 22.41 -23.99
CA ALA A 2 70.75 21.47 -23.44
C ALA A 2 69.64 21.31 -24.45
N ASP A 3 69.28 20.07 -24.71
CA ASP A 3 68.22 19.72 -25.65
C ASP A 3 66.97 19.32 -24.80
N ASP A 4 65.93 20.14 -24.89
CA ASP A 4 64.65 19.93 -24.24
C ASP A 4 63.76 19.06 -25.13
N GLN A 5 63.41 17.90 -24.68
CA GLN A 5 62.32 17.11 -25.28
C GLN A 5 61.11 17.00 -24.32
N GLU A 6 60.03 17.66 -24.70
CA GLU A 6 58.72 17.47 -24.10
C GLU A 6 58.14 16.08 -24.42
N PRO A 7 57.43 15.42 -23.53
CA PRO A 7 56.67 14.23 -23.80
C PRO A 7 55.22 14.58 -24.27
N LYS A 8 54.81 13.90 -25.29
CA LYS A 8 53.51 14.00 -25.96
C LYS A 8 52.35 13.48 -25.05
N ASP A 9 51.34 14.30 -24.90
CA ASP A 9 50.04 13.92 -24.38
C ASP A 9 49.38 12.85 -25.27
N SER A 10 49.04 11.72 -24.68
CA SER A 10 48.13 10.74 -25.26
C SER A 10 46.73 10.87 -24.60
N ASN A 11 45.87 11.57 -25.28
CA ASN A 11 44.45 11.68 -25.00
C ASN A 11 43.77 10.34 -25.34
N THR A 12 43.36 9.58 -24.31
CA THR A 12 42.48 8.41 -24.51
C THR A 12 41.08 8.77 -24.05
N ASP A 13 40.21 8.97 -25.03
CA ASP A 13 38.77 9.09 -24.90
C ASP A 13 38.19 7.87 -24.17
N ILE A 14 37.69 8.06 -22.95
CA ILE A 14 36.98 7.02 -22.21
C ILE A 14 35.49 7.16 -22.54
N SER A 15 34.98 6.19 -23.25
CA SER A 15 33.59 6.02 -23.63
C SER A 15 32.67 5.88 -22.40
N ARG A 16 31.50 6.53 -22.47
CA ARG A 16 30.45 6.58 -21.41
C ARG A 16 29.73 5.24 -21.13
N ARG A 17 30.37 4.09 -21.30
CA ARG A 17 29.71 2.78 -21.20
C ARG A 17 30.17 1.86 -20.09
N ASP A 18 31.18 2.25 -19.28
CA ASP A 18 31.74 1.36 -18.26
C ASP A 18 31.69 1.98 -16.86
N PHE A 19 30.48 2.14 -16.32
CA PHE A 19 30.28 2.40 -14.89
C PHE A 19 29.42 1.29 -14.28
N VAL A 20 30.01 0.10 -14.18
CA VAL A 20 29.58 -0.92 -13.21
C VAL A 20 30.74 -1.11 -12.25
N THR A 21 30.74 -0.33 -11.18
CA THR A 21 31.72 -0.52 -10.11
C THR A 21 31.15 -1.44 -9.05
N LEU A 22 31.63 -2.67 -9.06
CA LEU A 22 31.42 -3.66 -8.02
C LEU A 22 32.29 -3.24 -6.81
N SER A 23 31.67 -2.69 -5.75
CA SER A 23 32.34 -2.43 -4.48
C SER A 23 32.12 -3.62 -3.54
N VAL A 24 33.02 -4.58 -3.55
CA VAL A 24 33.12 -5.59 -2.49
C VAL A 24 34.07 -5.06 -1.43
N ALA A 25 33.55 -4.56 -0.32
CA ALA A 25 34.31 -4.32 0.88
C ALA A 25 34.09 -5.47 1.87
N ALA A 26 35.09 -6.33 2.00
CA ALA A 26 35.11 -7.35 3.04
C ALA A 26 35.47 -6.68 4.38
N GLY A 27 34.47 -6.52 5.25
CA GLY A 27 34.64 -6.16 6.65
C GLY A 27 34.13 -7.30 7.52
N MET A 28 35.03 -8.10 8.09
CA MET A 28 34.69 -9.05 9.15
C MET A 28 34.36 -8.28 10.42
N ALA A 29 33.08 -8.18 10.76
CA ALA A 29 32.61 -7.88 12.10
C ALA A 29 31.81 -9.09 12.58
N LEU A 30 32.23 -9.67 13.69
CA LEU A 30 31.47 -10.67 14.44
C LEU A 30 30.24 -9.97 15.02
N ASP A 31 29.09 -10.15 14.42
CA ASP A 31 27.83 -9.65 14.95
C ASP A 31 26.95 -10.81 15.39
N THR A 32 26.50 -10.70 16.63
CA THR A 32 25.62 -11.61 17.33
C THR A 32 24.19 -11.42 16.81
N GLY A 33 23.70 -12.37 16.03
CA GLY A 33 22.31 -12.76 15.92
C GLY A 33 21.22 -11.69 15.81
N ASN A 34 21.12 -11.03 14.65
CA ASN A 34 19.83 -10.63 14.08
C ASN A 34 19.97 -10.63 12.56
N THR A 35 19.70 -11.75 11.93
CA THR A 35 19.60 -11.82 10.46
C THR A 35 18.33 -11.13 10.03
N SER A 36 18.38 -9.82 9.81
CA SER A 36 17.41 -9.19 8.95
C SER A 36 17.62 -9.79 7.55
N GLU A 37 16.71 -10.63 7.11
CA GLU A 37 16.71 -11.17 5.76
C GLU A 37 16.81 -9.96 4.80
N ALA A 38 17.80 -9.95 3.92
CA ALA A 38 18.00 -8.82 3.00
C ALA A 38 16.76 -8.71 2.10
N ALA A 39 16.22 -7.49 1.98
CA ALA A 39 15.04 -7.24 1.14
C ALA A 39 15.26 -7.78 -0.28
N VAL A 40 14.25 -8.47 -0.81
CA VAL A 40 14.30 -9.05 -2.15
C VAL A 40 14.38 -7.94 -3.20
N PRO A 41 15.25 -8.02 -4.24
CA PRO A 41 15.27 -7.04 -5.31
C PRO A 41 13.92 -6.96 -6.04
N VAL A 42 13.44 -5.74 -6.26
CA VAL A 42 12.11 -5.49 -6.83
C VAL A 42 12.15 -4.70 -8.14
N VAL A 43 11.11 -4.87 -8.95
CA VAL A 43 10.84 -4.11 -10.18
C VAL A 43 9.54 -3.35 -9.99
N GLU A 44 9.49 -2.12 -10.47
CA GLU A 44 8.28 -1.30 -10.53
C GLU A 44 7.91 -1.01 -11.98
N GLU A 45 6.66 -1.24 -12.34
CA GLU A 45 6.10 -1.00 -13.67
C GLU A 45 4.86 -0.11 -13.57
N ASN A 46 4.73 0.85 -14.50
CA ASN A 46 3.47 1.55 -14.69
C ASN A 46 2.58 0.70 -15.59
N VAL A 47 1.39 0.39 -15.10
CA VAL A 47 0.42 -0.45 -15.82
C VAL A 47 -0.91 0.27 -16.01
N THR A 48 -1.68 -0.18 -16.98
CA THR A 48 -3.05 0.27 -17.22
C THR A 48 -3.98 -0.93 -17.23
N ILE A 49 -5.06 -0.86 -16.46
CA ILE A 49 -5.98 -1.96 -16.22
C ILE A 49 -7.37 -1.55 -16.67
N LYS A 50 -7.97 -2.36 -17.53
CA LYS A 50 -9.38 -2.16 -17.92
C LYS A 50 -10.30 -2.50 -16.75
N THR A 51 -11.20 -1.60 -16.45
CA THR A 51 -12.27 -1.76 -15.46
C THR A 51 -13.62 -1.54 -16.13
N PRO A 52 -14.74 -1.90 -15.50
CA PRO A 52 -16.07 -1.60 -16.05
C PRO A 52 -16.33 -0.11 -16.33
N ASP A 53 -15.67 0.77 -15.58
CA ASP A 53 -15.93 2.22 -15.64
C ASP A 53 -14.79 3.01 -16.34
N GLY A 54 -13.82 2.32 -16.96
CA GLY A 54 -12.76 2.97 -17.72
C GLY A 54 -11.41 2.24 -17.68
N THR A 55 -10.34 3.00 -17.72
CA THR A 55 -8.97 2.46 -17.69
C THR A 55 -8.21 3.04 -16.49
N CYS A 56 -7.89 2.19 -15.53
CA CYS A 56 -7.19 2.54 -14.31
C CYS A 56 -5.67 2.50 -14.55
N ASP A 57 -4.98 3.60 -14.30
CA ASP A 57 -3.53 3.64 -14.18
C ASP A 57 -3.10 3.16 -12.79
N ALA A 58 -2.04 2.38 -12.73
CA ALA A 58 -1.55 1.77 -11.49
C ALA A 58 -0.03 1.57 -11.50
N ALA A 59 0.55 1.36 -10.32
CA ALA A 59 1.90 0.83 -10.17
C ALA A 59 1.81 -0.67 -9.82
N PHE A 60 2.52 -1.51 -10.59
CA PHE A 60 2.72 -2.91 -10.29
C PHE A 60 4.18 -3.12 -9.86
N ILE A 61 4.37 -3.65 -8.65
CA ILE A 61 5.68 -3.75 -8.01
C ILE A 61 5.84 -5.18 -7.52
N HIS A 62 6.93 -5.85 -7.90
CA HIS A 62 7.08 -7.26 -7.60
C HIS A 62 8.57 -7.65 -7.47
N PRO A 63 8.90 -8.76 -6.79
CA PRO A 63 10.23 -9.33 -6.84
C PRO A 63 10.67 -9.62 -8.28
N THR A 64 11.97 -9.52 -8.52
CA THR A 64 12.57 -9.74 -9.85
C THR A 64 12.35 -11.15 -10.40
N MET A 65 12.17 -12.13 -9.52
CA MET A 65 12.00 -13.54 -9.89
C MET A 65 10.86 -14.19 -9.10
N GLY A 66 10.27 -15.23 -9.68
CA GLY A 66 9.26 -16.04 -9.02
C GLY A 66 7.83 -15.52 -9.16
N ALA A 67 6.90 -16.31 -8.62
CA ALA A 67 5.50 -15.94 -8.46
C ALA A 67 5.18 -15.83 -6.95
N HIS A 68 4.55 -14.75 -6.53
CA HIS A 68 4.38 -14.38 -5.14
C HIS A 68 2.90 -14.12 -4.81
N PRO A 69 2.49 -14.24 -3.54
CA PRO A 69 1.15 -13.81 -3.13
C PRO A 69 0.94 -12.34 -3.49
N ALA A 70 -0.26 -12.02 -3.97
CA ALA A 70 -0.56 -10.65 -4.37
C ALA A 70 -1.04 -9.79 -3.20
N VAL A 71 -0.75 -8.49 -3.26
CA VAL A 71 -1.27 -7.45 -2.35
C VAL A 71 -1.84 -6.29 -3.17
N LEU A 72 -3.06 -5.89 -2.83
CA LEU A 72 -3.72 -4.71 -3.38
C LEU A 72 -3.72 -3.59 -2.33
N ILE A 73 -3.06 -2.46 -2.64
CA ILE A 73 -2.97 -1.29 -1.75
C ILE A 73 -3.96 -0.22 -2.20
N TRP A 74 -4.89 0.16 -1.34
CA TRP A 74 -5.79 1.28 -1.55
C TRP A 74 -5.19 2.55 -0.93
N PRO A 75 -4.80 3.54 -1.74
CA PRO A 75 -4.27 4.81 -1.26
C PRO A 75 -5.25 5.58 -0.38
N ASP A 76 -4.72 6.58 0.31
CA ASP A 76 -5.50 7.60 1.00
C ASP A 76 -6.15 8.60 0.03
N ALA A 77 -6.73 9.68 0.57
CA ALA A 77 -7.42 10.73 -0.18
C ALA A 77 -6.55 11.46 -1.23
N PHE A 78 -5.23 11.30 -1.18
CA PHE A 78 -4.31 11.89 -2.16
C PHE A 78 -3.96 10.94 -3.32
N GLY A 79 -4.43 9.70 -3.28
CA GLY A 79 -4.30 8.75 -4.38
C GLY A 79 -2.90 8.19 -4.60
N LEU A 80 -2.70 7.62 -5.78
CA LEU A 80 -1.42 7.06 -6.21
C LEU A 80 -0.40 8.19 -6.41
N ARG A 81 0.66 8.17 -5.61
CA ARG A 81 1.76 9.13 -5.60
C ARG A 81 3.07 8.46 -5.16
N PRO A 82 4.24 9.15 -5.19
CA PRO A 82 5.52 8.52 -4.89
C PRO A 82 5.54 7.72 -3.58
N VAL A 83 5.03 8.26 -2.47
CA VAL A 83 5.06 7.56 -1.18
C VAL A 83 4.25 6.25 -1.19
N MET A 84 3.14 6.19 -1.91
CA MET A 84 2.35 4.95 -2.02
C MET A 84 3.10 3.89 -2.84
N ARG A 85 3.92 4.32 -3.81
CA ARG A 85 4.83 3.43 -4.55
C ARG A 85 5.95 2.92 -3.65
N GLU A 86 6.54 3.78 -2.81
CA GLU A 86 7.57 3.35 -1.85
C GLU A 86 7.02 2.37 -0.80
N ILE A 87 5.80 2.57 -0.31
CA ILE A 87 5.11 1.58 0.52
C ILE A 87 4.93 0.27 -0.26
N GLY A 88 4.54 0.33 -1.52
CA GLY A 88 4.44 -0.85 -2.39
C GLY A 88 5.78 -1.56 -2.58
N LYS A 89 6.88 -0.82 -2.79
CA LYS A 89 8.24 -1.39 -2.89
C LYS A 89 8.66 -2.10 -1.60
N ARG A 90 8.34 -1.49 -0.46
CA ARG A 90 8.65 -2.09 0.83
C ARG A 90 7.92 -3.41 1.02
N ILE A 91 6.62 -3.49 0.67
CA ILE A 91 5.86 -4.75 0.69
C ILE A 91 6.41 -5.76 -0.32
N ALA A 92 6.78 -5.33 -1.53
CA ALA A 92 7.36 -6.21 -2.53
C ALA A 92 8.72 -6.76 -2.11
N GLY A 93 9.53 -5.98 -1.38
CA GLY A 93 10.78 -6.41 -0.77
C GLY A 93 10.63 -7.54 0.25
N GLU A 94 9.43 -7.70 0.82
CA GLU A 94 9.06 -8.81 1.71
C GLU A 94 8.51 -10.03 0.95
N GLY A 95 8.63 -10.05 -0.38
CA GLY A 95 8.26 -11.20 -1.20
C GLY A 95 6.80 -11.23 -1.66
N TYR A 96 6.18 -10.08 -1.89
CA TYR A 96 4.81 -9.96 -2.42
C TYR A 96 4.79 -9.30 -3.79
N SER A 97 3.79 -9.63 -4.62
CA SER A 97 3.47 -8.90 -5.85
C SER A 97 2.39 -7.87 -5.58
N VAL A 98 2.73 -6.59 -5.69
CA VAL A 98 1.94 -5.48 -5.16
C VAL A 98 1.33 -4.66 -6.29
N LEU A 99 0.05 -4.38 -6.19
CA LEU A 99 -0.66 -3.44 -7.06
C LEU A 99 -1.13 -2.23 -6.26
N VAL A 100 -0.76 -1.04 -6.73
CA VAL A 100 -1.22 0.24 -6.18
C VAL A 100 -1.98 0.98 -7.28
N PRO A 101 -3.32 0.90 -7.31
CA PRO A 101 -4.13 1.57 -8.33
C PRO A 101 -4.25 3.07 -8.05
N ASN A 102 -4.54 3.84 -9.10
CA ASN A 102 -5.11 5.16 -8.97
C ASN A 102 -6.62 5.04 -8.67
N PRO A 103 -7.11 5.32 -7.45
CA PRO A 103 -8.54 5.17 -7.15
C PRO A 103 -9.40 6.21 -7.87
N PHE A 104 -8.78 7.23 -8.44
CA PHE A 104 -9.43 8.38 -9.06
C PHE A 104 -9.38 8.39 -10.58
N TYR A 105 -9.00 7.27 -11.20
CA TYR A 105 -8.83 7.14 -12.66
C TYR A 105 -10.05 7.57 -13.49
N ARG A 106 -11.24 7.53 -12.90
CA ARG A 106 -12.50 8.01 -13.55
C ARG A 106 -12.48 9.52 -13.77
N VAL A 107 -11.70 10.26 -12.99
CA VAL A 107 -11.64 11.74 -12.99
C VAL A 107 -10.33 12.25 -13.53
N ALA A 108 -9.19 11.67 -13.06
CA ALA A 108 -7.86 12.12 -13.43
C ALA A 108 -6.83 10.98 -13.34
N LYS A 109 -5.76 11.10 -14.14
CA LYS A 109 -4.56 10.26 -14.01
C LYS A 109 -3.75 10.65 -12.78
N ALA A 110 -3.04 9.68 -12.21
CA ALA A 110 -2.12 9.93 -11.11
C ALA A 110 -0.80 10.59 -11.61
N PRO A 111 -0.17 11.44 -10.75
CA PRO A 111 -0.66 11.90 -9.45
C PRO A 111 -1.74 12.98 -9.59
N VAL A 112 -2.72 12.99 -8.68
CA VAL A 112 -3.84 13.96 -8.72
C VAL A 112 -3.55 15.24 -7.91
N PHE A 113 -2.51 15.20 -7.07
CA PHE A 113 -1.97 16.34 -6.32
C PHE A 113 -0.45 16.37 -6.48
N ASP A 114 0.10 17.55 -6.78
CA ASP A 114 1.55 17.72 -6.92
C ASP A 114 2.26 17.65 -5.56
N ASP A 115 1.67 18.24 -4.54
CA ASP A 115 2.23 18.31 -3.18
C ASP A 115 1.12 18.21 -2.13
N PRO A 116 0.82 16.98 -1.64
CA PRO A 116 -0.19 16.78 -0.60
C PRO A 116 0.08 17.52 0.70
N SER A 117 1.33 17.84 1.01
CA SER A 117 1.68 18.55 2.25
C SER A 117 1.14 19.97 2.31
N LYS A 118 0.82 20.56 1.15
CA LYS A 118 0.21 21.90 1.03
C LYS A 118 -1.31 21.88 1.08
N PHE A 119 -1.94 20.69 1.08
CA PHE A 119 -3.38 20.56 1.08
C PHE A 119 -3.97 20.93 2.45
N ASN A 120 -4.97 21.80 2.42
CA ASN A 120 -5.66 22.24 3.64
C ASN A 120 -7.13 21.82 3.59
N PHE A 121 -7.51 20.85 4.42
CA PHE A 121 -8.88 20.35 4.53
C PHE A 121 -9.90 21.41 5.01
N ALA A 122 -9.44 22.50 5.59
CA ALA A 122 -10.30 23.64 5.96
C ALA A 122 -10.45 24.67 4.80
N ASN A 123 -9.74 24.48 3.69
CA ASN A 123 -9.78 25.39 2.54
C ASN A 123 -10.81 24.88 1.51
N ASP A 124 -11.81 25.71 1.18
CA ASP A 124 -12.87 25.33 0.25
C ASP A 124 -12.38 25.05 -1.18
N ALA A 125 -11.34 25.76 -1.65
CA ALA A 125 -10.77 25.53 -2.97
C ALA A 125 -10.04 24.18 -3.07
N ASP A 126 -9.33 23.76 -2.01
CA ASP A 126 -8.70 22.45 -1.94
C ASP A 126 -9.75 21.36 -1.85
N MET A 127 -10.78 21.56 -1.01
CA MET A 127 -11.90 20.62 -0.91
C MET A 127 -12.69 20.51 -2.21
N ALA A 128 -12.82 21.58 -3.00
CA ALA A 128 -13.46 21.55 -4.30
C ALA A 128 -12.74 20.66 -5.31
N LYS A 129 -11.41 20.53 -5.20
CA LYS A 129 -10.61 19.59 -5.99
C LYS A 129 -10.79 18.15 -5.51
N LEU A 130 -10.84 17.92 -4.20
CA LEU A 130 -10.90 16.59 -3.60
C LEU A 130 -12.29 15.94 -3.73
N ARG A 131 -13.37 16.69 -3.56
CA ARG A 131 -14.75 16.16 -3.55
C ARG A 131 -15.12 15.32 -4.77
N PRO A 132 -14.86 15.74 -6.04
CA PRO A 132 -15.17 14.91 -7.21
C PRO A 132 -14.33 13.62 -7.26
N LEU A 133 -13.08 13.65 -6.81
CA LEU A 133 -12.22 12.48 -6.72
C LEU A 133 -12.81 11.46 -5.72
N MET A 134 -13.08 11.92 -4.51
CA MET A 134 -13.72 11.08 -3.48
C MET A 134 -15.10 10.58 -3.91
N GLY A 135 -15.90 11.42 -4.56
CA GLY A 135 -17.20 11.04 -5.10
C GLY A 135 -17.12 9.90 -6.10
N SER A 136 -16.10 9.89 -6.95
CA SER A 136 -15.94 8.87 -7.99
C SER A 136 -15.70 7.46 -7.44
N ILE A 137 -14.88 7.32 -6.41
CA ILE A 137 -14.56 6.02 -5.80
C ILE A 137 -15.61 5.59 -4.77
N ASN A 138 -16.27 6.56 -4.12
CA ASN A 138 -17.33 6.29 -3.14
C ASN A 138 -18.72 6.11 -3.77
N ALA A 139 -18.85 6.27 -5.08
CA ALA A 139 -20.09 5.93 -5.77
C ALA A 139 -20.51 4.48 -5.49
N PRO A 140 -21.82 4.18 -5.38
CA PRO A 140 -22.29 2.84 -5.04
C PRO A 140 -21.72 1.76 -5.95
N GLY A 141 -21.03 0.77 -5.37
CA GLY A 141 -20.42 -0.35 -6.09
C GLY A 141 -19.17 -0.03 -6.90
N ALA A 142 -18.68 1.23 -6.92
CA ALA A 142 -17.51 1.61 -7.71
C ALA A 142 -16.24 0.90 -7.22
N ALA A 143 -15.96 0.97 -5.93
CA ALA A 143 -14.78 0.34 -5.32
C ALA A 143 -14.81 -1.19 -5.44
N GLU A 144 -15.98 -1.80 -5.29
CA GLU A 144 -16.17 -3.25 -5.41
C GLU A 144 -15.94 -3.74 -6.85
N LYS A 145 -16.45 -3.01 -7.86
CA LYS A 145 -16.18 -3.31 -9.28
C LYS A 145 -14.70 -3.18 -9.61
N ASP A 146 -14.04 -2.13 -9.08
CA ASP A 146 -12.62 -1.94 -9.25
C ASP A 146 -11.84 -3.08 -8.61
N ALA A 147 -12.15 -3.45 -7.38
CA ALA A 147 -11.51 -4.56 -6.68
C ALA A 147 -11.57 -5.87 -7.48
N VAL A 148 -12.74 -6.20 -8.05
CA VAL A 148 -12.92 -7.38 -8.89
C VAL A 148 -12.03 -7.31 -10.14
N ALA A 149 -12.02 -6.18 -10.85
CA ALA A 149 -11.21 -6.01 -12.06
C ALA A 149 -9.71 -6.03 -11.78
N LEU A 150 -9.27 -5.37 -10.69
CA LEU A 150 -7.86 -5.29 -10.29
C LEU A 150 -7.32 -6.66 -9.83
N ILE A 151 -8.09 -7.42 -9.04
CA ILE A 151 -7.71 -8.76 -8.61
C ILE A 151 -7.71 -9.73 -9.80
N ALA A 152 -8.69 -9.65 -10.69
CA ALA A 152 -8.71 -10.45 -11.91
C ALA A 152 -7.48 -10.15 -12.80
N TRP A 153 -7.07 -8.89 -12.91
CA TRP A 153 -5.84 -8.53 -13.61
C TRP A 153 -4.59 -9.11 -12.93
N LEU A 154 -4.48 -9.01 -11.60
CA LEU A 154 -3.39 -9.63 -10.82
C LEU A 154 -3.28 -11.12 -11.12
N ASP A 155 -4.40 -11.83 -11.20
CA ASP A 155 -4.43 -13.28 -11.49
C ASP A 155 -3.96 -13.64 -12.91
N THR A 156 -3.81 -12.67 -13.81
CA THR A 156 -3.21 -12.87 -15.14
C THR A 156 -1.69 -12.65 -15.16
N GLN A 157 -1.11 -12.08 -14.10
CA GLN A 157 0.30 -11.75 -14.07
C GLN A 157 1.14 -12.97 -13.68
N ARG A 158 2.23 -13.24 -14.43
CA ARG A 158 3.14 -14.37 -14.16
C ARG A 158 3.87 -14.25 -12.82
N GLN A 159 3.98 -13.03 -12.30
CA GLN A 159 4.61 -12.73 -11.01
C GLN A 159 3.69 -12.97 -9.82
N VAL A 160 2.43 -13.34 -10.07
CA VAL A 160 1.43 -13.59 -9.03
C VAL A 160 1.18 -15.10 -8.91
N ASP A 161 1.33 -15.63 -7.69
CA ASP A 161 0.87 -16.98 -7.36
C ASP A 161 -0.65 -16.97 -7.12
N LYS A 162 -1.40 -17.28 -8.17
CA LYS A 162 -2.88 -17.31 -8.13
C LYS A 162 -3.46 -18.40 -7.21
N ASN A 163 -2.64 -19.35 -6.75
CA ASN A 163 -3.06 -20.39 -5.80
C ASN A 163 -3.03 -19.87 -4.35
N LYS A 164 -2.34 -18.77 -4.09
CA LYS A 164 -2.32 -18.09 -2.81
C LYS A 164 -3.45 -17.07 -2.71
N LYS A 165 -3.87 -16.77 -1.48
CA LYS A 165 -4.82 -15.67 -1.24
C LYS A 165 -4.18 -14.31 -1.52
N VAL A 166 -5.01 -13.31 -1.75
CA VAL A 166 -4.63 -11.91 -1.93
C VAL A 166 -4.74 -11.18 -0.59
N GLY A 167 -3.73 -10.38 -0.25
CA GLY A 167 -3.82 -9.38 0.80
C GLY A 167 -4.39 -8.07 0.26
N THR A 168 -5.14 -7.34 1.07
CA THR A 168 -5.51 -5.98 0.75
C THR A 168 -5.29 -5.07 1.95
N GLN A 169 -4.78 -3.88 1.70
CA GLN A 169 -4.60 -2.87 2.74
C GLN A 169 -5.04 -1.52 2.24
N GLY A 170 -5.42 -0.65 3.16
CA GLY A 170 -5.82 0.70 2.81
C GLY A 170 -5.52 1.71 3.90
N TYR A 171 -5.28 2.93 3.47
CA TYR A 171 -4.95 4.08 4.30
C TYR A 171 -6.06 5.10 4.25
N CYS A 172 -6.52 5.65 5.38
CA CYS A 172 -7.58 6.64 5.44
C CYS A 172 -8.84 6.16 4.66
N MET A 173 -9.19 6.83 3.56
CA MET A 173 -10.23 6.44 2.61
C MET A 173 -10.08 4.99 2.13
N GLY A 174 -8.86 4.52 1.94
CA GLY A 174 -8.57 3.16 1.48
C GLY A 174 -8.94 2.07 2.48
N GLY A 175 -9.00 2.37 3.79
CA GLY A 175 -9.33 1.39 4.82
C GLY A 175 -10.69 0.73 4.63
N PRO A 176 -11.80 1.48 4.56
CA PRO A 176 -13.12 0.92 4.26
C PRO A 176 -13.20 0.28 2.86
N ILE A 177 -12.41 0.74 1.88
CA ILE A 177 -12.35 0.13 0.56
C ILE A 177 -11.69 -1.25 0.64
N ALA A 178 -10.59 -1.39 1.38
CA ALA A 178 -9.94 -2.69 1.61
C ALA A 178 -10.90 -3.68 2.30
N PHE A 179 -11.71 -3.24 3.26
CA PHE A 179 -12.73 -4.09 3.85
C PHE A 179 -13.75 -4.56 2.81
N ARG A 180 -14.34 -3.63 2.04
CA ARG A 180 -15.33 -3.94 1.00
C ARG A 180 -14.77 -4.84 -0.09
N THR A 181 -13.48 -4.69 -0.41
CA THR A 181 -12.75 -5.59 -1.34
C THR A 181 -12.86 -7.05 -0.88
N SER A 182 -12.68 -7.32 0.42
CA SER A 182 -12.76 -8.70 0.94
C SER A 182 -14.17 -9.28 0.88
N ALA A 183 -15.19 -8.45 1.03
CA ALA A 183 -16.58 -8.87 0.89
C ALA A 183 -17.00 -9.09 -0.58
N ALA A 184 -16.40 -8.33 -1.51
CA ALA A 184 -16.62 -8.50 -2.95
C ALA A 184 -15.91 -9.75 -3.51
N MET A 185 -14.76 -10.14 -2.91
CA MET A 185 -13.92 -11.25 -3.39
C MET A 185 -13.57 -12.23 -2.25
N PRO A 186 -14.57 -12.83 -1.56
CA PRO A 186 -14.33 -13.61 -0.32
C PRO A 186 -13.50 -14.87 -0.55
N ASP A 187 -13.51 -15.42 -1.76
CA ASP A 187 -12.72 -16.60 -2.08
C ASP A 187 -11.27 -16.27 -2.48
N ARG A 188 -10.98 -15.02 -2.82
CA ARG A 188 -9.63 -14.59 -3.20
C ARG A 188 -8.91 -13.82 -2.08
N VAL A 189 -9.60 -12.98 -1.31
CA VAL A 189 -8.97 -12.16 -0.28
C VAL A 189 -8.85 -12.96 1.02
N GLY A 190 -7.62 -13.07 1.53
CA GLY A 190 -7.29 -13.76 2.79
C GLY A 190 -6.92 -12.83 3.94
N ALA A 191 -6.46 -11.62 3.63
CA ALA A 191 -6.02 -10.64 4.61
C ALA A 191 -6.52 -9.24 4.29
N VAL A 192 -6.94 -8.50 5.32
CA VAL A 192 -7.35 -7.09 5.22
C VAL A 192 -6.66 -6.27 6.30
N ALA A 193 -5.98 -5.20 5.91
CA ALA A 193 -5.47 -4.22 6.86
C ALA A 193 -6.06 -2.82 6.59
N SER A 194 -6.52 -2.16 7.64
CA SER A 194 -6.99 -0.78 7.60
C SER A 194 -6.14 0.07 8.55
N PHE A 195 -5.43 1.05 7.98
CA PHE A 195 -4.64 2.00 8.73
C PHE A 195 -5.36 3.35 8.76
N HIS A 196 -5.69 3.82 9.96
CA HIS A 196 -6.50 5.04 10.17
C HIS A 196 -7.70 5.16 9.21
N GLY A 197 -8.36 4.03 8.94
CA GLY A 197 -9.55 4.03 8.09
C GLY A 197 -10.73 4.67 8.79
N GLY A 198 -11.29 5.72 8.18
CA GLY A 198 -12.51 6.33 8.68
C GLY A 198 -13.77 5.67 8.10
N GLY A 199 -14.85 5.60 8.91
CA GLY A 199 -16.15 5.12 8.43
C GLY A 199 -16.23 3.60 8.24
N LEU A 200 -15.51 2.82 9.04
CA LEU A 200 -15.66 1.38 9.10
C LEU A 200 -16.99 0.97 9.72
N VAL A 201 -17.50 1.79 10.64
CA VAL A 201 -18.83 1.69 11.24
C VAL A 201 -19.60 2.96 10.97
N THR A 202 -20.70 2.87 10.25
CA THR A 202 -21.61 3.99 9.95
C THR A 202 -23.06 3.52 10.02
N ASP A 203 -24.02 4.46 10.08
CA ASP A 203 -25.45 4.18 10.04
C ASP A 203 -25.96 3.89 8.61
N GLN A 204 -25.08 3.89 7.62
CA GLN A 204 -25.48 3.64 6.23
C GLN A 204 -25.63 2.14 5.98
N PRO A 205 -26.62 1.72 5.16
CA PRO A 205 -26.87 0.30 4.88
C PRO A 205 -25.72 -0.41 4.17
N ASN A 206 -24.78 0.33 3.57
CA ASN A 206 -23.56 -0.18 2.94
C ASN A 206 -22.32 -0.05 3.84
N SER A 207 -22.50 0.19 5.12
CA SER A 207 -21.37 0.30 6.08
C SER A 207 -20.49 -0.95 6.03
N PRO A 208 -19.15 -0.80 6.00
CA PRO A 208 -18.22 -1.93 5.90
C PRO A 208 -18.46 -3.03 6.94
N HIS A 209 -18.68 -2.67 8.21
CA HIS A 209 -18.88 -3.65 9.28
C HIS A 209 -20.08 -4.58 9.02
N LEU A 210 -21.15 -4.11 8.36
CA LEU A 210 -22.33 -4.93 8.02
C LEU A 210 -22.01 -6.01 6.97
N GLN A 211 -20.86 -5.94 6.32
CA GLN A 211 -20.41 -6.91 5.33
C GLN A 211 -19.51 -8.00 5.90
N ALA A 212 -19.25 -7.99 7.20
CA ALA A 212 -18.37 -8.97 7.86
C ALA A 212 -18.81 -10.43 7.61
N SER A 213 -20.12 -10.70 7.52
CA SER A 213 -20.63 -12.04 7.20
C SER A 213 -20.36 -12.51 5.75
N LYS A 214 -19.93 -11.59 4.87
CA LYS A 214 -19.66 -11.88 3.45
C LYS A 214 -18.17 -12.13 3.17
N THR A 215 -17.29 -11.99 4.14
CA THR A 215 -15.84 -12.20 3.98
C THR A 215 -15.35 -13.43 4.75
N LYS A 216 -14.18 -13.92 4.38
CA LYS A 216 -13.47 -15.02 5.04
C LYS A 216 -12.06 -14.60 5.49
N ALA A 217 -11.73 -13.32 5.33
CA ALA A 217 -10.41 -12.78 5.58
C ALA A 217 -10.08 -12.65 7.07
N GLN A 218 -8.78 -12.56 7.38
CA GLN A 218 -8.28 -12.11 8.67
C GLN A 218 -8.05 -10.60 8.62
N PHE A 219 -8.22 -9.90 9.75
CA PHE A 219 -8.23 -8.45 9.79
C PHE A 219 -7.19 -7.87 10.73
N LEU A 220 -6.60 -6.74 10.31
CA LEU A 220 -5.85 -5.80 11.14
C LEU A 220 -6.50 -4.43 11.01
N ILE A 221 -7.00 -3.89 12.11
CA ILE A 221 -7.62 -2.57 12.18
C ILE A 221 -6.78 -1.70 13.12
N ALA A 222 -5.99 -0.81 12.53
CA ALA A 222 -5.12 0.11 13.24
C ALA A 222 -5.78 1.50 13.30
N ILE A 223 -6.27 1.89 14.47
CA ILE A 223 -7.09 3.08 14.70
C ILE A 223 -6.19 4.21 15.21
N ALA A 224 -6.31 5.42 14.66
CA ALA A 224 -5.64 6.60 15.19
C ALA A 224 -6.23 7.04 16.55
N ALA A 225 -5.40 7.57 17.44
CA ALA A 225 -5.87 8.02 18.75
C ALA A 225 -6.94 9.11 18.66
N ASN A 226 -6.79 10.06 17.72
CA ASN A 226 -7.79 11.12 17.54
C ASN A 226 -9.06 10.64 16.82
N ASP A 227 -9.00 9.56 16.02
CA ASP A 227 -10.20 8.93 15.46
C ASP A 227 -10.97 8.19 16.55
N ASP A 228 -10.26 7.46 17.42
CA ASP A 228 -10.88 6.80 18.59
C ASP A 228 -11.54 7.80 19.53
N MET A 229 -10.92 8.97 19.76
CA MET A 229 -11.55 10.04 20.56
C MET A 229 -12.83 10.59 19.91
N ARG A 230 -12.86 10.67 18.58
CA ARG A 230 -14.03 11.15 17.82
C ARG A 230 -15.17 10.13 17.80
N SER A 231 -14.83 8.85 17.70
CA SER A 231 -15.77 7.73 17.57
C SER A 231 -15.42 6.60 18.55
N PRO A 232 -15.51 6.82 19.88
CA PRO A 232 -14.94 5.92 20.89
C PRO A 232 -15.58 4.53 20.92
N ASN A 233 -16.79 4.39 20.39
CA ASN A 233 -17.49 3.11 20.33
C ASN A 233 -17.21 2.30 19.07
N GLU A 234 -16.60 2.86 18.03
CA GLU A 234 -16.35 2.17 16.77
C GLU A 234 -15.56 0.87 16.95
N LYS A 235 -14.48 0.92 17.73
CA LYS A 235 -13.66 -0.26 18.05
C LYS A 235 -14.44 -1.40 18.72
N ASN A 236 -15.43 -1.07 19.58
CA ASN A 236 -16.25 -2.06 20.27
C ASN A 236 -17.23 -2.71 19.30
N VAL A 237 -17.92 -1.92 18.48
CA VAL A 237 -18.79 -2.43 17.42
C VAL A 237 -18.02 -3.34 16.46
N LEU A 238 -16.81 -2.96 16.06
CA LEU A 238 -15.96 -3.81 15.20
C LEU A 238 -15.59 -5.12 15.90
N LYS A 239 -15.20 -5.09 17.19
CA LYS A 239 -14.88 -6.32 17.96
C LYS A 239 -16.08 -7.26 18.02
N GLU A 240 -17.26 -6.74 18.34
CA GLU A 240 -18.49 -7.52 18.40
C GLU A 240 -18.88 -8.09 17.02
N THR A 241 -18.74 -7.29 15.99
CA THR A 241 -19.00 -7.68 14.59
C THR A 241 -18.13 -8.85 14.15
N PHE A 242 -16.80 -8.72 14.35
CA PHE A 242 -15.87 -9.78 13.95
C PHE A 242 -16.02 -11.04 14.80
N ALA A 243 -16.28 -10.90 16.09
CA ALA A 243 -16.57 -12.04 16.96
C ALA A 243 -17.84 -12.79 16.53
N SER A 244 -18.92 -12.06 16.22
CA SER A 244 -20.18 -12.63 15.73
C SER A 244 -20.03 -13.34 14.39
N ALA A 245 -19.20 -12.78 13.50
CA ALA A 245 -18.87 -13.36 12.19
C ALA A 245 -17.82 -14.48 12.30
N LYS A 246 -17.23 -14.72 13.48
CA LYS A 246 -16.13 -15.67 13.72
C LYS A 246 -14.89 -15.39 12.86
N LEU A 247 -14.60 -14.12 12.58
CA LEU A 247 -13.45 -13.68 11.81
C LEU A 247 -12.29 -13.36 12.75
N PRO A 248 -11.07 -13.85 12.48
CA PRO A 248 -9.88 -13.41 13.18
C PRO A 248 -9.62 -11.93 12.92
N ALA A 249 -9.55 -11.13 13.97
CA ALA A 249 -9.30 -9.69 13.85
C ALA A 249 -8.42 -9.18 14.99
N GLU A 250 -7.43 -8.39 14.64
CA GLU A 250 -6.66 -7.56 15.55
C GLU A 250 -7.15 -6.13 15.42
N ILE A 251 -7.60 -5.53 16.50
CA ILE A 251 -8.13 -4.16 16.53
C ILE A 251 -7.41 -3.41 17.63
N GLU A 252 -6.62 -2.41 17.25
CA GLU A 252 -5.79 -1.65 18.16
C GLU A 252 -5.90 -0.14 17.93
N VAL A 253 -5.94 0.62 19.04
CA VAL A 253 -5.77 2.08 19.03
C VAL A 253 -4.29 2.40 19.19
N TYR A 254 -3.71 3.10 18.23
CA TYR A 254 -2.31 3.50 18.21
C TYR A 254 -2.14 4.81 18.98
N THR A 255 -1.76 4.68 20.25
CA THR A 255 -1.63 5.82 21.17
C THR A 255 -0.60 6.82 20.67
N GLY A 256 -0.95 8.11 20.66
CA GLY A 256 -0.09 9.18 20.15
C GLY A 256 0.00 9.30 18.62
N ALA A 257 -0.66 8.41 17.88
CA ALA A 257 -0.74 8.50 16.43
C ALA A 257 -2.00 9.28 16.01
N ALA A 258 -1.83 10.30 15.18
CA ALA A 258 -2.94 11.03 14.59
C ALA A 258 -3.37 10.43 13.25
N HIS A 259 -4.61 10.69 12.81
CA HIS A 259 -5.10 10.26 11.50
C HIS A 259 -4.12 10.64 10.39
N GLY A 260 -3.62 9.67 9.63
CA GLY A 260 -2.59 9.87 8.61
C GLY A 260 -1.15 9.53 9.05
N TRP A 261 -0.93 8.87 10.18
CA TRP A 261 0.41 8.64 10.75
C TRP A 261 1.33 7.69 9.95
N CYS A 262 0.78 6.88 9.03
CA CYS A 262 1.57 5.84 8.35
C CYS A 262 2.39 6.34 7.15
N PRO A 263 1.86 7.19 6.22
CA PRO A 263 2.64 7.63 5.07
C PRO A 263 3.74 8.63 5.48
N PRO A 264 5.01 8.41 5.08
CA PRO A 264 6.12 9.31 5.42
C PRO A 264 6.01 10.75 4.90
N ASP A 265 5.19 11.01 3.89
CA ASP A 265 4.92 12.36 3.37
C ASP A 265 3.80 13.09 4.13
N SER A 266 3.22 12.48 5.15
CA SER A 266 2.20 13.09 5.99
C SER A 266 2.82 14.01 7.03
N GLN A 267 2.18 15.17 7.27
CA GLN A 267 2.58 16.12 8.33
C GLN A 267 2.49 15.52 9.75
N VAL A 268 1.74 14.44 9.91
CA VAL A 268 1.55 13.74 11.20
C VAL A 268 2.20 12.36 11.20
N TYR A 269 3.17 12.14 10.30
CA TYR A 269 3.93 10.89 10.27
C TYR A 269 4.52 10.57 11.65
N ASN A 270 4.33 9.33 12.09
CA ASN A 270 4.83 8.85 13.37
C ASN A 270 5.55 7.53 13.13
N GLU A 271 6.87 7.62 12.91
CA GLU A 271 7.70 6.47 12.54
C GLU A 271 7.57 5.30 13.52
N PRO A 272 7.69 5.47 14.87
CA PRO A 272 7.55 4.34 15.78
C PRO A 272 6.20 3.61 15.66
N GLN A 273 5.11 4.35 15.47
CA GLN A 273 3.78 3.75 15.31
C GLN A 273 3.60 3.14 13.91
N ALA A 274 4.19 3.74 12.87
CA ALA A 274 4.18 3.20 11.51
C ALA A 274 4.97 1.88 11.44
N GLU A 275 6.13 1.78 12.08
CA GLU A 275 6.92 0.55 12.16
C GLU A 275 6.22 -0.54 12.99
N LYS A 276 5.53 -0.17 14.07
CA LYS A 276 4.67 -1.09 14.79
C LYS A 276 3.56 -1.63 13.90
N ALA A 277 2.86 -0.74 13.18
CA ALA A 277 1.81 -1.12 12.25
C ALA A 277 2.33 -2.01 11.12
N TRP A 278 3.54 -1.72 10.61
CA TRP A 278 4.24 -2.53 9.63
C TRP A 278 4.49 -3.96 10.13
N SER A 279 5.05 -4.12 11.32
CA SER A 279 5.32 -5.46 11.87
C SER A 279 4.03 -6.27 12.06
N ARG A 280 2.92 -5.63 12.45
CA ARG A 280 1.61 -6.30 12.58
C ARG A 280 1.04 -6.69 11.21
N LEU A 281 1.25 -5.84 10.18
CA LEU A 281 0.87 -6.15 8.80
C LEU A 281 1.59 -7.38 8.27
N LEU A 282 2.91 -7.45 8.45
CA LEU A 282 3.70 -8.62 8.02
C LEU A 282 3.27 -9.89 8.74
N ALA A 283 3.00 -9.83 10.04
CA ALA A 283 2.46 -10.95 10.81
C ALA A 283 1.10 -11.42 10.28
N LEU A 284 0.21 -10.48 9.92
CA LEU A 284 -1.07 -10.80 9.29
C LEU A 284 -0.86 -11.49 7.93
N TYR A 285 0.00 -10.94 7.08
CA TYR A 285 0.24 -11.46 5.73
C TYR A 285 0.93 -12.84 5.77
N GLY A 286 1.96 -13.02 6.58
CA GLY A 286 2.61 -14.31 6.76
C GLY A 286 1.61 -15.41 7.12
N LYS A 287 0.74 -15.13 8.10
CA LYS A 287 -0.28 -16.07 8.56
C LYS A 287 -1.38 -16.34 7.53
N ALA A 288 -1.88 -15.30 6.85
CA ALA A 288 -3.08 -15.41 6.01
C ALA A 288 -2.79 -15.75 4.54
N LEU A 289 -1.59 -15.41 4.04
CA LEU A 289 -1.20 -15.60 2.63
C LEU A 289 -0.20 -16.76 2.47
N GLY A 290 0.35 -17.29 3.56
CA GLY A 290 1.22 -18.46 3.55
C GLY A 290 2.60 -18.18 2.96
N THR A 291 3.27 -17.14 3.44
CA THR A 291 4.67 -16.78 3.11
C THR A 291 5.65 -17.17 4.21
N THR A 292 5.17 -17.73 5.32
CA THR A 292 5.98 -18.31 6.41
C THR A 292 6.01 -19.82 6.31
#